data_c048923bc921820cd425491cfa099f36
#
_entry.id   c048923bc921820cd425491cfa099f36
#
_cell.length_a   1.000
_cell.length_b   1.000
_cell.length_c   1.000
_cell.angle_alpha   90.00
_cell.angle_beta   90.00
_cell.angle_gamma   90.00
#
_symmetry.space_group_name_H-M   'P 1'
#
loop_
_entity.id
_entity.type
_entity.pdbx_description
1 polymer ?
#
loop_
_entity_poly.entity_id
_entity_poly.type
_entity_poly.pdbx_seq_one_letter_code
_entity_poly.pdbx_strand_id
1 'polypeptide(L)'
;FYLLPFTFLTLSLSVYLNQLIMAGIKSLAKDTAIYGMSSIIGKFLNWCLTPLYTYLLVPAEYGIVVYLYAWIGTMLVLLTYGLETGFFRYANDSSKGDPQTVYSTCMTSLGITTCLFLILVFSFLSPISGALQYGQHQDYIGMIAIIIALDVFSALPFAYLRYRLRPLRFAFLKLLNIALTIIFNLFFLVVCPVIYKNHPDLISWF
;
A
#
# COMPACT_ATOMS: atom_id res chain seq x y z
N PHE A 1 -56.28 30.49 -5.91
CA PHE A 1 -56.26 29.22 -6.71
C PHE A 1 -54.96 28.99 -7.49
N TYR A 2 -54.05 29.94 -7.60
CA TYR A 2 -52.77 29.85 -8.32
C TYR A 2 -51.58 29.41 -7.47
N LEU A 3 -51.71 29.23 -6.16
CA LEU A 3 -50.63 28.85 -5.25
C LEU A 3 -50.44 27.29 -5.11
N LEU A 4 -51.47 26.54 -5.42
CA LEU A 4 -51.44 25.07 -5.31
C LEU A 4 -50.46 24.36 -6.26
N PRO A 5 -50.30 24.74 -7.55
CA PRO A 5 -49.32 24.08 -8.41
C PRO A 5 -47.86 24.36 -8.04
N PHE A 6 -47.60 25.53 -7.44
CA PHE A 6 -46.22 25.91 -7.05
C PHE A 6 -45.69 25.11 -5.83
N THR A 7 -46.57 24.84 -4.86
CA THR A 7 -46.24 24.03 -3.68
C THR A 7 -46.06 22.56 -4.05
N PHE A 8 -46.83 22.06 -5.01
CA PHE A 8 -46.67 20.69 -5.52
C PHE A 8 -45.35 20.54 -6.30
N LEU A 9 -44.95 21.54 -7.07
CA LEU A 9 -43.71 21.52 -7.85
C LEU A 9 -42.48 21.57 -6.92
N THR A 10 -42.52 22.40 -5.88
CA THR A 10 -41.43 22.50 -4.89
C THR A 10 -41.32 21.25 -4.05
N LEU A 11 -42.43 20.60 -3.69
CA LEU A 11 -42.43 19.34 -2.93
C LEU A 11 -41.88 18.18 -3.78
N SER A 12 -42.30 18.08 -5.05
CA SER A 12 -41.79 17.06 -5.95
C SER A 12 -40.29 17.24 -6.24
N LEU A 13 -39.84 18.47 -6.40
CA LEU A 13 -38.44 18.83 -6.60
C LEU A 13 -37.59 18.48 -5.37
N SER A 14 -38.08 18.77 -4.15
CA SER A 14 -37.38 18.41 -2.90
C SER A 14 -37.27 16.92 -2.67
N VAL A 15 -38.32 16.17 -3.02
CA VAL A 15 -38.30 14.69 -2.94
C VAL A 15 -37.31 14.12 -3.97
N TYR A 16 -37.30 14.66 -5.19
CA TYR A 16 -36.36 14.23 -6.24
C TYR A 16 -34.91 14.55 -5.87
N LEU A 17 -34.62 15.74 -5.33
CA LEU A 17 -33.32 16.13 -4.81
C LEU A 17 -32.87 15.25 -3.65
N ASN A 18 -33.76 14.94 -2.71
CA ASN A 18 -33.44 14.02 -1.61
C ASN A 18 -33.15 12.60 -2.10
N GLN A 19 -33.87 12.09 -3.08
CA GLN A 19 -33.58 10.78 -3.67
C GLN A 19 -32.23 10.75 -4.40
N LEU A 20 -31.88 11.81 -5.15
CA LEU A 20 -30.57 11.94 -5.81
C LEU A 20 -29.43 12.04 -4.79
N ILE A 21 -29.59 12.82 -3.72
CA ILE A 21 -28.61 12.94 -2.64
C ILE A 21 -28.45 11.61 -1.92
N MET A 22 -29.53 10.93 -1.58
CA MET A 22 -29.50 9.63 -0.92
C MET A 22 -28.86 8.54 -1.78
N ALA A 23 -29.11 8.53 -3.10
CA ALA A 23 -28.47 7.60 -4.03
C ALA A 23 -26.96 7.87 -4.13
N GLY A 24 -26.54 9.15 -4.18
CA GLY A 24 -25.14 9.54 -4.17
C GLY A 24 -24.42 9.15 -2.88
N ILE A 25 -25.03 9.41 -1.73
CA ILE A 25 -24.48 9.02 -0.42
C ILE A 25 -24.37 7.49 -0.31
N LYS A 26 -25.36 6.74 -0.76
CA LYS A 26 -25.35 5.27 -0.73
C LYS A 26 -24.25 4.69 -1.61
N SER A 27 -24.02 5.26 -2.80
CA SER A 27 -22.92 4.86 -3.68
C SER A 27 -21.56 5.17 -3.04
N LEU A 28 -21.40 6.38 -2.51
CA LEU A 28 -20.17 6.80 -1.84
C LEU A 28 -19.86 5.95 -0.60
N ALA A 29 -20.86 5.64 0.20
CA ALA A 29 -20.72 4.77 1.37
C ALA A 29 -20.31 3.34 0.96
N LYS A 30 -20.90 2.80 -0.12
CA LYS A 30 -20.52 1.49 -0.67
C LYS A 30 -19.05 1.47 -1.12
N ASP A 31 -18.62 2.47 -1.87
CA ASP A 31 -17.25 2.55 -2.37
C ASP A 31 -16.26 2.71 -1.21
N THR A 32 -16.57 3.58 -0.24
CA THR A 32 -15.75 3.76 0.97
C THR A 32 -15.67 2.47 1.78
N ALA A 33 -16.78 1.72 1.91
CA ALA A 33 -16.78 0.43 2.59
C ALA A 33 -15.88 -0.58 1.88
N ILE A 34 -15.88 -0.64 0.56
CA ILE A 34 -15.01 -1.56 -0.21
C ILE A 34 -13.53 -1.20 0.00
N TYR A 35 -13.16 0.08 -0.06
CA TYR A 35 -11.78 0.53 0.21
C TYR A 35 -11.36 0.24 1.64
N GLY A 36 -12.21 0.57 2.61
CA GLY A 36 -11.94 0.34 4.03
C GLY A 36 -11.82 -1.15 4.36
N MET A 37 -12.80 -1.94 3.93
CA MET A 37 -12.85 -3.38 4.18
C MET A 37 -11.64 -4.11 3.59
N SER A 38 -11.26 -3.82 2.34
CA SER A 38 -10.08 -4.42 1.72
C SER A 38 -8.78 -4.08 2.49
N SER A 39 -8.69 -2.89 3.05
CA SER A 39 -7.53 -2.47 3.85
C SER A 39 -7.52 -3.11 5.24
N ILE A 40 -8.68 -3.26 5.87
CA ILE A 40 -8.82 -3.91 7.19
C ILE A 40 -8.53 -5.40 7.06
N ILE A 41 -9.12 -6.08 6.07
CA ILE A 41 -8.85 -7.50 5.78
C ILE A 41 -7.35 -7.72 5.57
N GLY A 42 -6.69 -6.82 4.82
CA GLY A 42 -5.26 -6.91 4.61
C GLY A 42 -4.43 -6.85 5.89
N LYS A 43 -4.74 -5.90 6.75
CA LYS A 43 -4.06 -5.77 8.05
C LYS A 43 -4.33 -6.96 8.96
N PHE A 44 -5.57 -7.45 8.97
CA PHE A 44 -5.97 -8.62 9.75
C PHE A 44 -5.24 -9.89 9.30
N LEU A 45 -5.16 -10.14 7.99
CA LEU A 45 -4.46 -11.28 7.44
C LEU A 45 -2.95 -11.23 7.73
N ASN A 46 -2.33 -10.06 7.61
CA ASN A 46 -0.93 -9.89 8.02
C ASN A 46 -0.74 -10.11 9.54
N TRP A 47 -1.69 -9.66 10.35
CA TRP A 47 -1.65 -9.93 11.79
C TRP A 47 -1.76 -11.42 12.11
N CYS A 48 -2.53 -12.18 11.35
CA CYS A 48 -2.63 -13.64 11.49
C CYS A 48 -1.30 -14.37 11.20
N LEU A 49 -0.34 -13.75 10.51
CA LEU A 49 0.99 -14.32 10.31
C LEU A 49 1.88 -14.17 11.58
N THR A 50 1.56 -13.25 12.48
CA THR A 50 2.36 -13.01 13.70
C THR A 50 2.52 -14.27 14.57
N PRO A 51 1.47 -15.06 14.89
CA PRO A 51 1.61 -16.31 15.61
C PRO A 51 2.50 -17.33 14.88
N LEU A 52 2.46 -17.36 13.55
CA LEU A 52 3.31 -18.23 12.75
C LEU A 52 4.78 -17.85 12.90
N TYR A 53 5.11 -16.58 12.84
CA TYR A 53 6.48 -16.09 13.02
C TYR A 53 7.01 -16.39 14.44
N THR A 54 6.20 -16.15 15.45
CA THR A 54 6.59 -16.39 16.85
C THR A 54 6.77 -17.87 17.18
N TYR A 55 6.11 -18.77 16.43
CA TYR A 55 6.25 -20.22 16.61
C TYR A 55 7.45 -20.78 15.83
N LEU A 56 7.75 -20.26 14.65
CA LEU A 56 8.78 -20.78 13.76
C LEU A 56 10.15 -20.13 13.96
N LEU A 57 10.21 -18.84 14.31
CA LEU A 57 11.44 -18.09 14.47
C LEU A 57 11.87 -18.03 15.94
N VAL A 58 13.17 -18.08 16.16
CA VAL A 58 13.75 -17.80 17.48
C VAL A 58 13.49 -16.31 17.82
N PRO A 59 13.22 -15.94 19.11
CA PRO A 59 12.90 -14.56 19.48
C PRO A 59 13.89 -13.52 18.97
N ALA A 60 15.18 -13.85 18.87
CA ALA A 60 16.19 -12.96 18.32
C ALA A 60 15.99 -12.69 16.82
N GLU A 61 15.68 -13.69 16.03
CA GLU A 61 15.42 -13.57 14.58
C GLU A 61 14.11 -12.82 14.31
N TYR A 62 13.06 -13.11 15.10
CA TYR A 62 11.81 -12.37 15.01
C TYR A 62 12.00 -10.88 15.35
N GLY A 63 12.86 -10.57 16.35
CA GLY A 63 13.23 -9.21 16.68
C GLY A 63 13.87 -8.45 15.50
N ILE A 64 14.74 -9.12 14.74
CA ILE A 64 15.34 -8.57 13.51
C ILE A 64 14.24 -8.21 12.48
N VAL A 65 13.34 -9.15 12.23
CA VAL A 65 12.24 -8.93 11.27
C VAL A 65 11.39 -7.73 11.66
N VAL A 66 10.97 -7.63 12.92
CA VAL A 66 10.16 -6.52 13.44
C VAL A 66 10.89 -5.18 13.31
N TYR A 67 12.19 -5.15 13.64
CA TYR A 67 13.02 -3.96 13.51
C TYR A 67 13.13 -3.48 12.06
N LEU A 68 13.36 -4.41 11.13
CA LEU A 68 13.45 -4.11 9.71
C LEU A 68 12.12 -3.59 9.13
N TYR A 69 11.00 -4.20 9.53
CA TYR A 69 9.66 -3.70 9.14
C TYR A 69 9.36 -2.30 9.70
N ALA A 70 9.83 -1.97 10.89
CA ALA A 70 9.70 -0.61 11.43
C ALA A 70 10.45 0.42 10.57
N TRP A 71 11.66 0.06 10.08
CA TRP A 71 12.41 0.89 9.14
C TRP A 71 11.69 1.05 7.80
N ILE A 72 11.13 -0.03 7.24
CA ILE A 72 10.33 0.04 6.01
C ILE A 72 9.18 1.04 6.18
N GLY A 73 8.41 0.94 7.26
CA GLY A 73 7.29 1.84 7.54
C GLY A 73 7.72 3.31 7.66
N THR A 74 8.82 3.58 8.34
CA THR A 74 9.35 4.93 8.50
C THR A 74 9.82 5.52 7.17
N MET A 75 10.60 4.75 6.40
CA MET A 75 11.13 5.19 5.12
C MET A 75 10.02 5.38 4.08
N LEU A 76 8.98 4.54 4.10
CA LEU A 76 7.81 4.69 3.24
C LEU A 76 7.15 6.07 3.43
N VAL A 77 6.94 6.50 4.68
CA VAL A 77 6.36 7.82 4.98
C VAL A 77 7.28 8.94 4.52
N LEU A 78 8.59 8.83 4.76
CA LEU A 78 9.57 9.85 4.36
C LEU A 78 9.67 9.98 2.84
N LEU A 79 9.72 8.86 2.10
CA LEU A 79 9.89 8.91 0.65
C LEU A 79 8.60 9.26 -0.10
N THR A 80 7.43 8.95 0.45
CA THR A 80 6.16 9.38 -0.16
C THR A 80 5.84 10.84 0.10
N TYR A 81 6.44 11.47 1.12
CA TYR A 81 6.35 12.89 1.53
C TYR A 81 5.00 13.57 1.23
N GLY A 82 3.90 12.83 1.42
CA GLY A 82 2.55 13.34 1.24
C GLY A 82 2.12 13.53 -0.21
N LEU A 83 2.85 13.01 -1.21
CA LEU A 83 2.49 13.10 -2.63
C LEU A 83 1.09 12.54 -2.93
N GLU A 84 0.64 11.55 -2.19
CA GLU A 84 -0.72 11.03 -2.32
C GLU A 84 -1.77 12.12 -2.04
N THR A 85 -1.61 12.83 -0.93
CA THR A 85 -2.50 13.95 -0.56
C THR A 85 -2.38 15.11 -1.56
N GLY A 86 -1.14 15.42 -1.98
CA GLY A 86 -0.87 16.40 -3.03
C GLY A 86 -1.57 16.04 -4.35
N PHE A 87 -1.45 14.79 -4.78
CA PHE A 87 -2.12 14.30 -5.97
C PHE A 87 -3.64 14.49 -5.91
N PHE A 88 -4.32 14.09 -4.83
CA PHE A 88 -5.76 14.28 -4.68
C PHE A 88 -6.15 15.77 -4.71
N ARG A 89 -5.37 16.62 -4.07
CA ARG A 89 -5.65 18.06 -4.05
C ARG A 89 -5.55 18.67 -5.44
N TYR A 90 -4.48 18.39 -6.17
CA TYR A 90 -4.25 18.98 -7.49
C TYR A 90 -5.09 18.33 -8.60
N ALA A 91 -5.34 17.03 -8.52
CA ALA A 91 -6.17 16.33 -9.50
C ALA A 91 -7.66 16.71 -9.43
N ASN A 92 -8.16 17.18 -8.28
CA ASN A 92 -9.53 17.68 -8.12
C ASN A 92 -9.67 19.17 -8.45
N ASP A 93 -8.58 19.90 -8.65
CA ASP A 93 -8.60 21.34 -8.98
C ASP A 93 -8.55 21.52 -10.50
N SER A 94 -9.71 21.72 -11.10
CA SER A 94 -9.86 21.92 -12.55
C SER A 94 -9.09 23.13 -13.10
N SER A 95 -8.65 24.07 -12.24
CA SER A 95 -7.83 25.22 -12.64
C SER A 95 -6.35 24.86 -12.87
N LYS A 96 -5.89 23.71 -12.40
CA LYS A 96 -4.46 23.32 -12.38
C LYS A 96 -4.06 22.29 -13.42
N GLY A 97 -4.91 21.98 -14.38
CA GLY A 97 -4.60 21.14 -15.51
C GLY A 97 -5.28 19.76 -15.50
N ASP A 98 -4.92 18.94 -16.46
CA ASP A 98 -5.46 17.58 -16.59
C ASP A 98 -4.94 16.67 -15.47
N PRO A 99 -5.83 15.92 -14.79
CA PRO A 99 -5.45 14.95 -13.76
C PRO A 99 -4.39 13.93 -14.17
N GLN A 100 -4.33 13.62 -15.46
CA GLN A 100 -3.32 12.72 -16.01
C GLN A 100 -1.91 13.35 -15.94
N THR A 101 -1.82 14.65 -16.24
CA THR A 101 -0.57 15.41 -16.14
C THR A 101 -0.10 15.50 -14.69
N VAL A 102 -1.02 15.77 -13.75
CA VAL A 102 -0.70 15.78 -12.32
C VAL A 102 -0.18 14.42 -11.86
N TYR A 103 -0.83 13.33 -12.28
CA TYR A 103 -0.39 11.97 -11.97
C TYR A 103 1.02 11.69 -12.51
N SER A 104 1.26 12.02 -13.77
CA SER A 104 2.57 11.81 -14.42
C SER A 104 3.68 12.60 -13.71
N THR A 105 3.43 13.85 -13.36
CA THR A 105 4.39 14.69 -12.62
C THR A 105 4.71 14.12 -11.24
N CYS A 106 3.68 13.73 -10.47
CA CYS A 106 3.87 13.10 -9.17
C CYS A 106 4.64 11.77 -9.29
N MET A 107 4.33 10.96 -10.30
CA MET A 107 5.00 9.68 -10.53
C MET A 107 6.48 9.87 -10.90
N THR A 108 6.78 10.85 -11.76
CA THR A 108 8.16 11.20 -12.12
C THR A 108 8.94 11.70 -10.91
N SER A 109 8.36 12.60 -10.11
CA SER A 109 8.97 13.09 -8.88
C SER A 109 9.28 11.95 -7.90
N LEU A 110 8.30 11.05 -7.69
CA LEU A 110 8.45 9.88 -6.84
C LEU A 110 9.53 8.93 -7.37
N GLY A 111 9.58 8.72 -8.68
CA GLY A 111 10.62 7.92 -9.33
C GLY A 111 12.02 8.47 -9.12
N ILE A 112 12.21 9.79 -9.30
CA ILE A 112 13.50 10.45 -9.09
C ILE A 112 13.96 10.31 -7.63
N THR A 113 13.07 10.60 -6.66
CA THR A 113 13.42 10.49 -5.24
C THR A 113 13.70 9.05 -4.81
N THR A 114 12.96 8.09 -5.36
CA THR A 114 13.20 6.65 -5.10
C THR A 114 14.52 6.18 -5.70
N CYS A 115 14.85 6.60 -6.92
CA CYS A 115 16.15 6.30 -7.54
C CYS A 115 17.31 6.92 -6.73
N LEU A 116 17.16 8.18 -6.32
CA LEU A 116 18.16 8.85 -5.48
C LEU A 116 18.35 8.12 -4.16
N PHE A 117 17.27 7.70 -3.52
CA PHE A 117 17.31 6.89 -2.30
C PHE A 117 18.09 5.57 -2.51
N LEU A 118 17.80 4.83 -3.58
CA LEU A 118 18.52 3.60 -3.90
C LEU A 118 20.01 3.86 -4.12
N ILE A 119 20.37 4.88 -4.90
CA ILE A 119 21.76 5.26 -5.15
C ILE A 119 22.45 5.56 -3.83
N LEU A 120 21.82 6.33 -2.93
CA LEU A 120 22.38 6.65 -1.62
C LEU A 120 22.58 5.40 -0.77
N VAL A 121 21.57 4.54 -0.65
CA VAL A 121 21.68 3.33 0.18
C VAL A 121 22.75 2.40 -0.36
N PHE A 122 22.80 2.15 -1.67
CA PHE A 122 23.82 1.27 -2.25
C PHE A 122 25.23 1.86 -2.19
N SER A 123 25.38 3.18 -2.31
CA SER A 123 26.69 3.84 -2.16
C SER A 123 27.21 3.81 -0.73
N PHE A 124 26.32 3.87 0.25
CA PHE A 124 26.65 3.88 1.67
C PHE A 124 26.24 2.59 2.40
N LEU A 125 26.17 1.46 1.68
CA LEU A 125 25.70 0.20 2.22
C LEU A 125 26.52 -0.26 3.44
N SER A 126 27.86 -0.19 3.35
CA SER A 126 28.78 -0.59 4.41
C SER A 126 28.65 0.27 5.68
N PRO A 127 28.70 1.61 5.63
CA PRO A 127 28.50 2.43 6.82
C PRO A 127 27.07 2.31 7.40
N ILE A 128 26.04 2.16 6.57
CA ILE A 128 24.64 1.98 7.04
C ILE A 128 24.50 0.65 7.77
N SER A 129 25.02 -0.43 7.21
CA SER A 129 24.97 -1.76 7.83
C SER A 129 25.74 -1.80 9.15
N GLY A 130 26.88 -1.11 9.23
CA GLY A 130 27.64 -0.96 10.46
C GLY A 130 26.88 -0.18 11.54
N ALA A 131 26.26 0.94 11.18
CA ALA A 131 25.47 1.75 12.10
C ALA A 131 24.21 1.02 12.63
N LEU A 132 23.61 0.16 11.80
CA LEU A 132 22.46 -0.65 12.17
C LEU A 132 22.85 -1.97 12.89
N GLN A 133 24.14 -2.22 13.11
CA GLN A 133 24.69 -3.45 13.71
C GLN A 133 24.50 -4.71 12.86
N TYR A 134 24.30 -4.56 11.53
CA TYR A 134 24.16 -5.63 10.54
C TYR A 134 25.36 -5.71 9.59
N GLY A 135 26.57 -5.38 10.06
CA GLY A 135 27.78 -5.31 9.23
C GLY A 135 28.12 -6.61 8.49
N GLN A 136 27.74 -7.78 9.03
CA GLN A 136 27.91 -9.08 8.38
C GLN A 136 26.79 -9.46 7.39
N HIS A 137 25.66 -8.74 7.40
CA HIS A 137 24.46 -9.02 6.60
C HIS A 137 24.05 -7.80 5.79
N GLN A 138 24.98 -7.28 5.01
CA GLN A 138 24.74 -6.11 4.13
C GLN A 138 23.63 -6.38 3.11
N ASP A 139 23.50 -7.64 2.69
CA ASP A 139 22.47 -8.09 1.73
C ASP A 139 21.05 -7.82 2.23
N TYR A 140 20.80 -7.92 3.52
CA TYR A 140 19.47 -7.61 4.11
C TYR A 140 19.11 -6.15 3.91
N ILE A 141 20.05 -5.24 4.10
CA ILE A 141 19.84 -3.79 3.93
C ILE A 141 19.56 -3.47 2.45
N GLY A 142 20.31 -4.10 1.53
CA GLY A 142 20.07 -3.96 0.10
C GLY A 142 18.69 -4.45 -0.33
N MET A 143 18.28 -5.65 0.13
CA MET A 143 16.95 -6.20 -0.16
C MET A 143 15.83 -5.33 0.38
N ILE A 144 15.98 -4.81 1.62
CA ILE A 144 15.00 -3.92 2.22
C ILE A 144 14.89 -2.61 1.46
N ALA A 145 16.01 -2.04 1.01
CA ALA A 145 15.98 -0.83 0.20
C ALA A 145 15.19 -1.03 -1.10
N ILE A 146 15.33 -2.18 -1.75
CA ILE A 146 14.55 -2.53 -2.95
C ILE A 146 13.05 -2.68 -2.60
N ILE A 147 12.73 -3.35 -1.49
CA ILE A 147 11.33 -3.50 -1.04
C ILE A 147 10.70 -2.14 -0.78
N ILE A 148 11.40 -1.25 -0.06
CA ILE A 148 10.94 0.12 0.19
C ILE A 148 10.69 0.85 -1.13
N ALA A 149 11.61 0.76 -2.08
CA ALA A 149 11.49 1.41 -3.38
C ALA A 149 10.25 0.94 -4.15
N LEU A 150 9.97 -0.36 -4.16
CA LEU A 150 8.79 -0.95 -4.81
C LEU A 150 7.49 -0.53 -4.11
N ASP A 151 7.48 -0.50 -2.79
CA ASP A 151 6.32 -0.07 -2.00
C ASP A 151 6.01 1.41 -2.21
N VAL A 152 7.02 2.27 -2.18
CA VAL A 152 6.90 3.70 -2.47
C VAL A 152 6.34 3.91 -3.87
N PHE A 153 6.89 3.22 -4.87
CA PHE A 153 6.47 3.35 -6.26
C PHE A 153 5.03 2.87 -6.47
N SER A 154 4.56 1.89 -5.71
CA SER A 154 3.20 1.37 -5.78
C SER A 154 2.15 2.28 -5.13
N ALA A 155 2.54 3.18 -4.23
CA ALA A 155 1.62 4.05 -3.48
C ALA A 155 0.77 4.93 -4.40
N LEU A 156 1.38 5.56 -5.41
CA LEU A 156 0.71 6.48 -6.31
C LEU A 156 -0.28 5.80 -7.29
N PRO A 157 0.01 4.66 -7.92
CA PRO A 157 -0.97 3.88 -8.68
C PRO A 157 -2.20 3.48 -7.87
N PHE A 158 -2.03 3.12 -6.60
CA PHE A 158 -3.17 2.85 -5.72
C PHE A 158 -3.97 4.12 -5.40
N ALA A 159 -3.32 5.27 -5.23
CA ALA A 159 -4.00 6.56 -5.09
C ALA A 159 -4.79 6.92 -6.34
N TYR A 160 -4.23 6.70 -7.53
CA TYR A 160 -4.90 6.94 -8.80
C TYR A 160 -6.14 6.06 -9.00
N LEU A 161 -6.09 4.78 -8.60
CA LEU A 161 -7.27 3.90 -8.63
C LEU A 161 -8.41 4.41 -7.74
N ARG A 162 -8.07 4.97 -6.58
CA ARG A 162 -9.05 5.63 -5.68
C ARG A 162 -9.62 6.89 -6.31
N TYR A 163 -8.78 7.71 -6.92
CA TYR A 163 -9.22 8.91 -7.64
C TYR A 163 -10.21 8.58 -8.77
N ARG A 164 -9.94 7.50 -9.53
CA ARG A 164 -10.80 7.05 -10.63
C ARG A 164 -12.09 6.34 -10.17
N LEU A 165 -12.37 6.30 -8.87
CA LEU A 165 -13.53 5.63 -8.29
C LEU A 165 -13.71 4.19 -8.80
N ARG A 166 -12.61 3.41 -8.81
CA ARG A 166 -12.61 2.00 -9.21
C ARG A 166 -12.36 1.07 -8.01
N PRO A 167 -13.30 0.99 -7.04
CA PRO A 167 -13.09 0.29 -5.77
C PRO A 167 -12.81 -1.20 -5.94
N LEU A 168 -13.50 -1.86 -6.87
CA LEU A 168 -13.32 -3.30 -7.09
C LEU A 168 -11.91 -3.64 -7.60
N ARG A 169 -11.35 -2.84 -8.51
CA ARG A 169 -9.98 -3.05 -9.01
C ARG A 169 -8.95 -2.81 -7.92
N PHE A 170 -9.15 -1.77 -7.12
CA PHE A 170 -8.30 -1.49 -5.96
C PHE A 170 -8.33 -2.65 -4.97
N ALA A 171 -9.52 -3.11 -4.57
CA ALA A 171 -9.70 -4.21 -3.63
C ALA A 171 -9.07 -5.50 -4.17
N PHE A 172 -9.30 -5.83 -5.43
CA PHE A 172 -8.72 -7.02 -6.06
C PHE A 172 -7.19 -7.00 -6.04
N LEU A 173 -6.57 -5.90 -6.49
CA LEU A 173 -5.09 -5.79 -6.50
C LEU A 173 -4.52 -5.83 -5.09
N LYS A 174 -5.19 -5.18 -4.13
CA LYS A 174 -4.76 -5.18 -2.74
C LYS A 174 -4.84 -6.57 -2.12
N LEU A 175 -5.94 -7.27 -2.31
CA LEU A 175 -6.14 -8.64 -1.82
C LEU A 175 -5.20 -9.63 -2.52
N LEU A 176 -4.96 -9.45 -3.82
CA LEU A 176 -3.98 -10.25 -4.56
C LEU A 176 -2.57 -10.08 -3.98
N ASN A 177 -2.15 -8.84 -3.74
CA ASN A 177 -0.85 -8.57 -3.12
C ASN A 177 -0.72 -9.26 -1.76
N ILE A 178 -1.75 -9.17 -0.91
CA ILE A 178 -1.76 -9.82 0.40
C ILE A 178 -1.74 -11.34 0.28
N ALA A 179 -2.53 -11.92 -0.63
CA ALA A 179 -2.55 -13.35 -0.88
C ALA A 179 -1.18 -13.86 -1.33
N LEU A 180 -0.52 -13.15 -2.24
CA LEU A 180 0.85 -13.47 -2.67
C LEU A 180 1.83 -13.38 -1.50
N THR A 181 1.75 -12.33 -0.68
CA THR A 181 2.58 -12.18 0.51
C THR A 181 2.41 -13.37 1.46
N ILE A 182 1.18 -13.81 1.73
CA ILE A 182 0.90 -14.95 2.60
C ILE A 182 1.44 -16.24 1.98
N ILE A 183 1.21 -16.47 0.69
CA ILE A 183 1.68 -17.66 -0.02
C ILE A 183 3.20 -17.74 0.03
N PHE A 184 3.91 -16.65 -0.27
CA PHE A 184 5.37 -16.62 -0.22
C PHE A 184 5.89 -16.80 1.21
N ASN A 185 5.27 -16.18 2.21
CA ASN A 185 5.65 -16.38 3.61
C ASN A 185 5.49 -17.85 4.03
N LEU A 186 4.36 -18.48 3.73
CA LEU A 186 4.15 -19.90 4.03
C LEU A 186 5.14 -20.78 3.26
N PHE A 187 5.39 -20.47 2.00
CA PHE A 187 6.34 -21.22 1.19
C PHE A 187 7.75 -21.16 1.79
N PHE A 188 8.28 -19.98 2.07
CA PHE A 188 9.64 -19.84 2.59
C PHE A 188 9.79 -20.28 4.03
N LEU A 189 8.80 -20.04 4.90
CA LEU A 189 8.90 -20.34 6.32
C LEU A 189 8.51 -21.79 6.68
N VAL A 190 7.64 -22.42 5.89
CA VAL A 190 7.15 -23.77 6.20
C VAL A 190 7.69 -24.78 5.20
N VAL A 191 7.52 -24.53 3.90
CA VAL A 191 7.83 -25.52 2.86
C VAL A 191 9.35 -25.66 2.66
N CYS A 192 10.08 -24.54 2.57
CA CYS A 192 11.54 -24.59 2.37
C CYS A 192 12.29 -25.31 3.50
N PRO A 193 12.04 -25.05 4.80
CA PRO A 193 12.71 -25.79 5.88
C PRO A 193 12.38 -27.28 5.89
N VAL A 194 11.13 -27.66 5.52
CA VAL A 194 10.73 -29.07 5.44
C VAL A 194 11.44 -29.76 4.27
N ILE A 195 11.57 -29.12 3.13
CA ILE A 195 12.30 -29.64 1.97
C ILE A 195 13.80 -29.77 2.30
N TYR A 196 14.38 -28.74 2.94
CA TYR A 196 15.79 -28.77 3.36
C TYR A 196 16.10 -29.94 4.29
N LYS A 197 15.21 -30.21 5.26
CA LYS A 197 15.37 -31.32 6.20
C LYS A 197 15.30 -32.68 5.52
N ASN A 198 14.50 -32.83 4.46
CA ASN A 198 14.27 -34.09 3.76
C ASN A 198 15.24 -34.31 2.58
N HIS A 199 15.72 -33.25 1.94
CA HIS A 199 16.60 -33.29 0.76
C HIS A 199 17.63 -32.15 0.82
N PRO A 200 18.71 -32.30 1.61
CA PRO A 200 19.72 -31.24 1.76
C PRO A 200 20.45 -30.90 0.45
N ASP A 201 20.52 -31.87 -0.49
CA ASP A 201 21.24 -31.69 -1.76
C ASP A 201 20.55 -30.77 -2.77
N LEU A 202 19.23 -30.52 -2.61
CA LEU A 202 18.45 -29.70 -3.54
C LEU A 202 18.57 -28.18 -3.29
N ILE A 203 19.06 -27.80 -2.11
CA ILE A 203 19.09 -26.38 -1.68
C ILE A 203 20.52 -26.00 -1.23
N SER A 204 21.53 -26.45 -1.94
CA SER A 204 22.93 -26.01 -1.72
C SER A 204 23.18 -24.54 -2.12
N TRP A 205 22.15 -23.81 -2.53
CA TRP A 205 22.20 -22.42 -3.03
C TRP A 205 21.71 -21.39 -2.00
N PHE A 206 21.23 -21.83 -0.84
CA PHE A 206 20.75 -20.96 0.26
C PHE A 206 21.70 -21.02 1.49
#